data_29b5f9e2433002e120fc88c7eadb6e0e
#
_entry.id   29b5f9e2433002e120fc88c7eadb6e0e
#
_cell.length_a   1.000
_cell.length_b   1.000
_cell.length_c   1.000
_cell.angle_alpha   90.00
_cell.angle_beta   90.00
_cell.angle_gamma   90.00
#
_symmetry.space_group_name_H-M   'P 1'
#
loop_
_entity.id
_entity.type
_entity.pdbx_description
1 polymer ?
#
loop_
_entity_poly.entity_id
_entity_poly.type
_entity_poly.pdbx_seq_one_letter_code
_entity_poly.pdbx_strand_id
1 'polypeptide(L)'
;MEAALQGAEKRFTEQLAMFQISLSPEQLRQFRQFYENLIKWNEVMNLTAITEEEDVYTKHFLDSLSIVGLVGPGSFDNLSVIDVGTGAGFPGLPIAIAFPGAQVTLVDSLQKRVGFLQETVKLLGLENVQIYHSRAEDFGRIEAQREHYDIACSRAVARMNVLAEYCIPLVKKGGYFIAYKAERIKEEMAEGKKAAGILGGRVEQVISFQLPGTDYNRTLVQILKEKHTSGKYPRKAGR
;
A
#
# COMPACT_ATOMS: atom_id res chain seq x y z
N MET A 1 12.48 -18.38 -25.79
CA MET A 1 13.54 -18.75 -24.86
C MET A 1 13.56 -17.65 -23.81
N GLU A 2 13.02 -17.92 -22.63
CA GLU A 2 13.00 -16.97 -21.51
C GLU A 2 14.43 -16.64 -21.12
N ALA A 3 14.78 -15.35 -21.09
CA ALA A 3 16.07 -14.93 -20.54
C ALA A 3 16.09 -15.32 -19.04
N ALA A 4 17.13 -15.99 -18.61
CA ALA A 4 17.29 -16.35 -17.20
C ALA A 4 17.30 -15.07 -16.36
N LEU A 5 16.47 -15.03 -15.31
CA LEU A 5 16.45 -13.93 -14.35
C LEU A 5 17.83 -13.76 -13.71
N GLN A 6 18.32 -12.54 -13.60
CA GLN A 6 19.62 -12.22 -13.01
C GLN A 6 19.49 -11.08 -12.01
N GLY A 7 20.45 -11.00 -11.07
CA GLY A 7 20.55 -9.88 -10.12
C GLY A 7 19.31 -9.70 -9.24
N ALA A 8 18.81 -8.47 -9.17
CA ALA A 8 17.70 -8.07 -8.30
C ALA A 8 16.40 -8.82 -8.56
N GLU A 9 16.06 -9.10 -9.82
CA GLU A 9 14.83 -9.84 -10.16
C GLU A 9 14.88 -11.30 -9.68
N LYS A 10 16.00 -11.97 -9.82
CA LYS A 10 16.17 -13.34 -9.33
C LYS A 10 15.99 -13.37 -7.81
N ARG A 11 16.69 -12.49 -7.10
CA ARG A 11 16.57 -12.38 -5.64
C ARG A 11 15.13 -12.06 -5.22
N PHE A 12 14.47 -11.13 -5.91
CA PHE A 12 13.09 -10.78 -5.64
C PHE A 12 12.14 -11.97 -5.78
N THR A 13 12.25 -12.77 -6.84
CA THR A 13 11.43 -13.98 -7.02
C THR A 13 11.68 -15.03 -5.94
N GLU A 14 12.92 -15.22 -5.52
CA GLU A 14 13.27 -16.10 -4.40
C GLU A 14 12.66 -15.62 -3.08
N GLN A 15 12.68 -14.31 -2.82
CA GLN A 15 12.06 -13.69 -1.65
C GLN A 15 10.54 -13.79 -1.67
N LEU A 16 9.91 -13.58 -2.84
CA LEU A 16 8.46 -13.71 -3.01
C LEU A 16 7.96 -15.14 -2.79
N ALA A 17 8.77 -16.15 -3.14
CA ALA A 17 8.44 -17.55 -2.87
C ALA A 17 8.24 -17.82 -1.37
N MET A 18 8.96 -17.10 -0.48
CA MET A 18 8.76 -17.18 0.98
C MET A 18 7.39 -16.61 1.42
N PHE A 19 6.82 -15.71 0.64
CA PHE A 19 5.46 -15.19 0.80
C PHE A 19 4.42 -16.00 0.02
N GLN A 20 4.80 -17.10 -0.60
CA GLN A 20 3.94 -17.93 -1.46
C GLN A 20 3.38 -17.14 -2.66
N ILE A 21 4.11 -16.13 -3.13
CA ILE A 21 3.78 -15.35 -4.32
C ILE A 21 4.63 -15.86 -5.48
N SER A 22 3.95 -16.18 -6.60
CA SER A 22 4.59 -16.51 -7.87
C SER A 22 4.13 -15.51 -8.92
N LEU A 23 5.07 -14.89 -9.64
CA LEU A 23 4.80 -13.92 -10.66
C LEU A 23 4.96 -14.54 -12.05
N SER A 24 4.08 -14.17 -12.97
CA SER A 24 4.19 -14.49 -14.38
C SER A 24 5.34 -13.69 -15.04
N PRO A 25 5.84 -14.10 -16.21
CA PRO A 25 6.82 -13.32 -16.99
C PRO A 25 6.35 -11.89 -17.28
N GLU A 26 5.05 -11.70 -17.51
CA GLU A 26 4.45 -10.39 -17.73
C GLU A 26 4.52 -9.51 -16.48
N GLN A 27 4.19 -10.04 -15.31
CA GLN A 27 4.28 -9.31 -14.04
C GLN A 27 5.74 -8.93 -13.71
N LEU A 28 6.70 -9.80 -13.98
CA LEU A 28 8.13 -9.49 -13.83
C LEU A 28 8.54 -8.35 -14.77
N ARG A 29 8.08 -8.38 -16.03
CA ARG A 29 8.29 -7.28 -16.96
C ARG A 29 7.68 -5.97 -16.44
N GLN A 30 6.49 -6.00 -15.87
CA GLN A 30 5.82 -4.84 -15.28
C GLN A 30 6.62 -4.26 -14.10
N PHE A 31 7.15 -5.10 -13.21
CA PHE A 31 8.01 -4.64 -12.10
C PHE A 31 9.30 -3.96 -12.61
N ARG A 32 9.94 -4.53 -13.65
CA ARG A 32 11.12 -3.92 -14.28
C ARG A 32 10.78 -2.55 -14.89
N GLN A 33 9.72 -2.46 -15.67
CA GLN A 33 9.28 -1.20 -16.26
C GLN A 33 8.88 -0.17 -15.19
N PHE A 34 8.29 -0.63 -14.08
CA PHE A 34 7.98 0.25 -12.96
C PHE A 34 9.27 0.82 -12.34
N TYR A 35 10.27 -0.02 -12.11
CA TYR A 35 11.58 0.43 -11.62
C TYR A 35 12.19 1.48 -12.57
N GLU A 36 12.31 1.16 -13.86
CA GLU A 36 12.89 2.05 -14.86
C GLU A 36 12.16 3.41 -14.91
N ASN A 37 10.84 3.40 -14.88
CA ASN A 37 10.04 4.62 -14.88
C ASN A 37 10.17 5.41 -13.58
N LEU A 38 10.25 4.72 -12.44
CA LEU A 38 10.48 5.34 -11.13
C LEU A 38 11.82 6.10 -11.10
N ILE A 39 12.90 5.49 -11.58
CA ILE A 39 14.23 6.11 -11.61
C ILE A 39 14.23 7.33 -12.54
N LYS A 40 13.67 7.18 -13.74
CA LYS A 40 13.55 8.29 -14.71
C LYS A 40 12.81 9.50 -14.12
N TRP A 41 11.67 9.27 -13.47
CA TRP A 41 10.89 10.35 -12.85
C TRP A 41 11.54 10.89 -11.59
N ASN A 42 12.31 10.08 -10.87
CA ASN A 42 13.01 10.50 -9.66
C ASN A 42 14.08 11.56 -9.93
N GLU A 43 14.65 11.60 -11.12
CA GLU A 43 15.60 12.65 -11.54
C GLU A 43 14.98 14.07 -11.49
N VAL A 44 13.65 14.17 -11.67
CA VAL A 44 12.95 15.46 -11.74
C VAL A 44 12.00 15.72 -10.58
N MET A 45 11.64 14.69 -9.79
CA MET A 45 10.55 14.83 -8.79
C MET A 45 10.91 14.44 -7.36
N ASN A 46 12.07 13.85 -7.11
CA ASN A 46 12.42 13.29 -5.79
C ASN A 46 11.32 12.40 -5.20
N LEU A 47 10.87 11.40 -5.97
CA LEU A 47 9.81 10.47 -5.56
C LEU A 47 10.24 9.56 -4.41
N THR A 48 11.52 9.18 -4.41
CA THR A 48 12.12 8.31 -3.40
C THR A 48 13.61 8.64 -3.21
N ALA A 49 14.12 8.39 -2.00
CA ALA A 49 15.55 8.42 -1.71
C ALA A 49 16.25 7.09 -2.05
N ILE A 50 15.48 6.03 -2.36
CA ILE A 50 16.00 4.69 -2.66
C ILE A 50 16.00 4.53 -4.17
N THR A 51 17.20 4.43 -4.78
CA THR A 51 17.38 4.39 -6.23
C THR A 51 18.13 3.15 -6.73
N GLU A 52 18.92 2.52 -5.86
CA GLU A 52 19.62 1.28 -6.20
C GLU A 52 18.60 0.17 -6.47
N GLU A 53 18.78 -0.55 -7.57
CA GLU A 53 17.83 -1.54 -8.07
C GLU A 53 17.46 -2.59 -7.02
N GLU A 54 18.45 -3.23 -6.38
CA GLU A 54 18.21 -4.23 -5.33
C GLU A 54 17.43 -3.66 -4.15
N ASP A 55 17.71 -2.42 -3.78
CA ASP A 55 17.03 -1.73 -2.70
C ASP A 55 15.57 -1.38 -3.07
N VAL A 56 15.30 -0.96 -4.30
CA VAL A 56 13.92 -0.71 -4.77
C VAL A 56 13.11 -2.00 -4.77
N TYR A 57 13.67 -3.09 -5.32
CA TYR A 57 13.01 -4.40 -5.31
C TYR A 57 12.72 -4.90 -3.90
N THR A 58 13.65 -4.70 -2.97
CA THR A 58 13.50 -5.17 -1.58
C THR A 58 12.67 -4.22 -0.72
N LYS A 59 13.07 -2.93 -0.66
CA LYS A 59 12.50 -1.95 0.28
C LYS A 59 11.21 -1.31 -0.21
N HIS A 60 10.91 -1.44 -1.52
CA HIS A 60 9.65 -0.95 -2.08
C HIS A 60 8.76 -2.08 -2.56
N PHE A 61 9.19 -2.93 -3.50
CA PHE A 61 8.31 -3.94 -4.08
C PHE A 61 8.00 -5.07 -3.09
N LEU A 62 9.03 -5.72 -2.53
CA LEU A 62 8.85 -6.82 -1.57
C LEU A 62 8.15 -6.34 -0.29
N ASP A 63 8.58 -5.18 0.24
CA ASP A 63 7.93 -4.56 1.42
C ASP A 63 6.43 -4.32 1.17
N SER A 64 6.06 -3.81 -0.01
CA SER A 64 4.66 -3.60 -0.39
C SER A 64 3.85 -4.88 -0.39
N LEU A 65 4.43 -5.99 -0.86
CA LEU A 65 3.76 -7.29 -0.97
C LEU A 65 3.73 -8.06 0.36
N SER A 66 4.40 -7.57 1.41
CA SER A 66 4.39 -8.19 2.74
C SER A 66 3.00 -8.25 3.39
N ILE A 67 2.04 -7.48 2.87
CA ILE A 67 0.61 -7.50 3.29
C ILE A 67 0.00 -8.92 3.24
N VAL A 68 0.52 -9.80 2.39
CA VAL A 68 0.06 -11.19 2.30
C VAL A 68 0.25 -11.99 3.59
N GLY A 69 1.16 -11.56 4.46
CA GLY A 69 1.32 -12.13 5.80
C GLY A 69 0.10 -11.94 6.71
N LEU A 70 -0.78 -10.99 6.38
CA LEU A 70 -2.03 -10.72 7.11
C LEU A 70 -3.26 -11.24 6.36
N VAL A 71 -3.28 -11.10 5.03
CA VAL A 71 -4.47 -11.36 4.22
C VAL A 71 -4.40 -12.74 3.54
N GLY A 72 -3.18 -13.24 3.29
CA GLY A 72 -2.92 -14.43 2.49
C GLY A 72 -2.86 -14.13 0.99
N PRO A 73 -1.97 -14.79 0.23
CA PRO A 73 -1.74 -14.48 -1.18
C PRO A 73 -2.94 -14.81 -2.08
N GLY A 74 -3.72 -15.83 -1.74
CA GLY A 74 -4.92 -16.24 -2.51
C GLY A 74 -6.18 -15.44 -2.22
N SER A 75 -6.12 -14.44 -1.33
CA SER A 75 -7.31 -13.72 -0.88
C SER A 75 -7.58 -12.41 -1.62
N PHE A 76 -6.70 -12.01 -2.56
CA PHE A 76 -6.81 -10.71 -3.25
C PHE A 76 -7.82 -10.68 -4.40
N ASP A 77 -8.26 -11.82 -4.90
CA ASP A 77 -9.21 -11.86 -6.01
C ASP A 77 -10.54 -11.22 -5.62
N ASN A 78 -10.95 -10.25 -6.43
CA ASN A 78 -12.16 -9.45 -6.24
C ASN A 78 -12.16 -8.52 -5.01
N LEU A 79 -11.03 -8.34 -4.31
CA LEU A 79 -10.94 -7.33 -3.26
C LEU A 79 -10.81 -5.92 -3.82
N SER A 80 -11.52 -5.00 -3.20
CA SER A 80 -11.32 -3.55 -3.38
C SER A 80 -10.28 -3.07 -2.35
N VAL A 81 -9.15 -2.60 -2.87
CA VAL A 81 -8.02 -2.11 -2.05
C VAL A 81 -7.81 -0.63 -2.32
N ILE A 82 -7.66 0.18 -1.28
CA ILE A 82 -7.28 1.58 -1.42
C ILE A 82 -5.94 1.86 -0.73
N ASP A 83 -5.04 2.53 -1.45
CA ASP A 83 -3.76 3.03 -0.93
C ASP A 83 -3.84 4.54 -0.70
N VAL A 84 -3.82 4.94 0.57
CA VAL A 84 -4.03 6.33 0.99
C VAL A 84 -2.68 7.02 1.21
N GLY A 85 -2.43 8.07 0.43
CA GLY A 85 -1.13 8.75 0.41
C GLY A 85 -0.08 7.90 -0.29
N THR A 86 -0.43 7.35 -1.44
CA THR A 86 0.33 6.33 -2.17
C THR A 86 1.74 6.77 -2.61
N GLY A 87 1.98 8.07 -2.72
CA GLY A 87 3.28 8.62 -3.12
C GLY A 87 3.70 8.18 -4.52
N ALA A 88 4.79 7.43 -4.59
CA ALA A 88 5.26 6.81 -5.84
C ALA A 88 4.55 5.48 -6.16
N GLY A 89 3.35 5.26 -5.61
CA GLY A 89 2.56 4.07 -5.88
C GLY A 89 2.79 2.91 -4.91
N PHE A 90 3.27 3.18 -3.70
CA PHE A 90 3.59 2.15 -2.72
C PHE A 90 2.70 2.20 -1.47
N PRO A 91 2.01 1.11 -1.12
CA PRO A 91 2.14 -0.27 -1.67
C PRO A 91 1.22 -0.58 -2.87
N GLY A 92 0.37 0.33 -3.31
CA GLY A 92 -0.75 0.05 -4.21
C GLY A 92 -0.36 -0.53 -5.58
N LEU A 93 0.65 0.02 -6.28
CA LEU A 93 1.05 -0.50 -7.59
C LEU A 93 1.66 -1.91 -7.53
N PRO A 94 2.58 -2.25 -6.60
CA PRO A 94 3.02 -3.63 -6.42
C PRO A 94 1.87 -4.61 -6.16
N ILE A 95 0.86 -4.22 -5.37
CA ILE A 95 -0.34 -5.03 -5.13
C ILE A 95 -1.11 -5.22 -6.43
N ALA A 96 -1.33 -4.17 -7.21
CA ALA A 96 -2.05 -4.23 -8.48
C ALA A 96 -1.35 -5.13 -9.51
N ILE A 97 -0.01 -5.09 -9.56
CA ILE A 97 0.80 -5.92 -10.46
C ILE A 97 0.74 -7.39 -10.02
N ALA A 98 0.97 -7.65 -8.72
CA ALA A 98 1.06 -9.02 -8.21
C ALA A 98 -0.31 -9.72 -8.18
N PHE A 99 -1.40 -8.97 -7.99
CA PHE A 99 -2.76 -9.49 -7.82
C PHE A 99 -3.72 -8.82 -8.81
N PRO A 100 -3.73 -9.22 -10.07
CA PRO A 100 -4.55 -8.58 -11.12
C PRO A 100 -6.06 -8.73 -10.88
N GLY A 101 -6.50 -9.67 -10.04
CA GLY A 101 -7.89 -9.80 -9.59
C GLY A 101 -8.34 -8.75 -8.58
N ALA A 102 -7.41 -8.04 -7.92
CA ALA A 102 -7.73 -6.95 -7.00
C ALA A 102 -8.08 -5.67 -7.77
N GLN A 103 -9.05 -4.89 -7.27
CA GLN A 103 -9.33 -3.53 -7.75
C GLN A 103 -8.62 -2.54 -6.83
N VAL A 104 -7.62 -1.84 -7.35
CA VAL A 104 -6.74 -0.96 -6.54
C VAL A 104 -7.05 0.51 -6.82
N THR A 105 -7.31 1.25 -5.77
CA THR A 105 -7.48 2.71 -5.81
C THR A 105 -6.28 3.39 -5.18
N LEU A 106 -5.67 4.33 -5.89
CA LEU A 106 -4.54 5.12 -5.43
C LEU A 106 -4.98 6.55 -5.17
N VAL A 107 -4.69 7.09 -3.98
CA VAL A 107 -5.02 8.48 -3.63
C VAL A 107 -3.76 9.21 -3.19
N ASP A 108 -3.46 10.33 -3.82
CA ASP A 108 -2.40 11.24 -3.39
C ASP A 108 -2.84 12.72 -3.52
N SER A 109 -2.33 13.56 -2.62
CA SER A 109 -2.66 14.99 -2.57
C SER A 109 -1.80 15.85 -3.50
N LEU A 110 -0.74 15.31 -4.10
CA LEU A 110 0.16 16.03 -4.98
C LEU A 110 -0.10 15.71 -6.45
N GLN A 111 -0.58 16.70 -7.21
CA GLN A 111 -0.90 16.55 -8.64
C GLN A 111 0.26 15.98 -9.47
N LYS A 112 1.50 16.36 -9.14
CA LYS A 112 2.68 15.84 -9.85
C LYS A 112 2.85 14.34 -9.67
N ARG A 113 2.59 13.81 -8.44
CA ARG A 113 2.63 12.36 -8.19
C ARG A 113 1.50 11.64 -8.92
N VAL A 114 0.31 12.22 -8.94
CA VAL A 114 -0.83 11.69 -9.71
C VAL A 114 -0.46 11.58 -11.20
N GLY A 115 0.22 12.57 -11.78
CA GLY A 115 0.71 12.51 -13.16
C GLY A 115 1.69 11.33 -13.39
N PHE A 116 2.64 11.14 -12.48
CA PHE A 116 3.55 10.00 -12.50
C PHE A 116 2.79 8.66 -12.44
N LEU A 117 1.83 8.54 -11.53
CA LEU A 117 1.03 7.32 -11.37
C LEU A 117 0.22 7.00 -12.63
N GLN A 118 -0.40 8.01 -13.24
CA GLN A 118 -1.17 7.86 -14.49
C GLN A 118 -0.29 7.36 -15.64
N GLU A 119 0.90 7.95 -15.81
CA GLU A 119 1.86 7.49 -16.81
C GLU A 119 2.32 6.05 -16.52
N THR A 120 2.63 5.74 -15.26
CA THR A 120 3.07 4.41 -14.84
C THR A 120 2.00 3.35 -15.11
N VAL A 121 0.76 3.58 -14.68
CA VAL A 121 -0.36 2.66 -14.91
C VAL A 121 -0.58 2.40 -16.40
N LYS A 122 -0.51 3.45 -17.23
CA LYS A 122 -0.61 3.32 -18.68
C LYS A 122 0.56 2.53 -19.28
N LEU A 123 1.80 2.82 -18.86
CA LEU A 123 3.00 2.13 -19.31
C LEU A 123 2.95 0.62 -18.99
N LEU A 124 2.46 0.28 -17.80
CA LEU A 124 2.36 -1.10 -17.33
C LEU A 124 1.14 -1.84 -17.87
N GLY A 125 0.21 -1.15 -18.53
CA GLY A 125 -1.02 -1.73 -19.03
C GLY A 125 -1.94 -2.26 -17.93
N LEU A 126 -1.96 -1.63 -16.76
CA LEU A 126 -2.81 -2.05 -15.64
C LEU A 126 -4.25 -1.55 -15.84
N GLU A 127 -5.20 -2.48 -15.88
CA GLU A 127 -6.64 -2.18 -16.03
C GLU A 127 -7.39 -2.18 -14.71
N ASN A 128 -6.75 -2.65 -13.64
CA ASN A 128 -7.31 -2.81 -12.30
C ASN A 128 -6.96 -1.67 -11.35
N VAL A 129 -6.54 -0.50 -11.87
CA VAL A 129 -6.08 0.64 -11.04
C VAL A 129 -6.90 1.89 -11.35
N GLN A 130 -7.40 2.54 -10.30
CA GLN A 130 -8.00 3.87 -10.33
C GLN A 130 -7.13 4.85 -9.56
N ILE A 131 -7.00 6.09 -10.04
CA ILE A 131 -6.13 7.11 -9.42
C ILE A 131 -6.94 8.37 -9.15
N TYR A 132 -6.83 8.91 -7.93
CA TYR A 132 -7.50 10.13 -7.52
C TYR A 132 -6.51 11.15 -6.97
N HIS A 133 -6.63 12.40 -7.44
CA HIS A 133 -5.98 13.56 -6.85
C HIS A 133 -6.89 14.10 -5.75
N SER A 134 -6.57 13.81 -4.50
CA SER A 134 -7.35 14.27 -3.34
C SER A 134 -6.52 14.23 -2.07
N ARG A 135 -6.86 15.08 -1.10
CA ARG A 135 -6.43 14.89 0.27
C ARG A 135 -7.19 13.71 0.89
N ALA A 136 -6.54 12.96 1.78
CA ALA A 136 -7.13 11.79 2.41
C ALA A 136 -8.42 12.13 3.20
N GLU A 137 -8.40 13.25 3.93
CA GLU A 137 -9.54 13.72 4.72
C GLU A 137 -10.74 14.17 3.86
N ASP A 138 -10.48 14.68 2.66
CA ASP A 138 -11.52 15.07 1.71
C ASP A 138 -12.08 13.82 1.01
N PHE A 139 -11.21 12.91 0.59
CA PHE A 139 -11.60 11.66 -0.05
C PHE A 139 -12.47 10.78 0.85
N GLY A 140 -12.13 10.67 2.14
CA GLY A 140 -12.89 9.92 3.12
C GLY A 140 -14.29 10.51 3.45
N ARG A 141 -14.61 11.69 2.92
CA ARG A 141 -15.93 12.33 3.02
C ARG A 141 -16.82 12.14 1.80
N ILE A 142 -16.26 11.67 0.70
CA ILE A 142 -17.04 11.36 -0.52
C ILE A 142 -17.94 10.16 -0.22
N GLU A 143 -19.24 10.33 -0.29
CA GLU A 143 -20.22 9.29 0.06
C GLU A 143 -20.00 7.99 -0.70
N ALA A 144 -19.71 8.05 -1.98
CA ALA A 144 -19.44 6.89 -2.83
C ALA A 144 -18.14 6.13 -2.49
N GLN A 145 -17.23 6.75 -1.74
CA GLN A 145 -15.93 6.17 -1.36
C GLN A 145 -15.90 5.69 0.08
N ARG A 146 -16.79 6.26 0.89
CA ARG A 146 -16.86 5.97 2.31
C ARG A 146 -17.37 4.56 2.56
N GLU A 147 -16.66 3.83 3.45
CA GLU A 147 -17.01 2.45 3.83
C GLU A 147 -17.22 1.51 2.63
N HIS A 148 -16.41 1.73 1.60
CA HIS A 148 -16.51 1.03 0.32
C HIS A 148 -15.46 -0.08 0.15
N TYR A 149 -14.27 0.09 0.72
CA TYR A 149 -13.12 -0.77 0.46
C TYR A 149 -13.02 -1.96 1.41
N ASP A 150 -12.61 -3.11 0.88
CA ASP A 150 -12.27 -4.30 1.68
C ASP A 150 -11.03 -4.04 2.53
N ILE A 151 -10.03 -3.42 1.91
CA ILE A 151 -8.76 -3.09 2.54
C ILE A 151 -8.40 -1.64 2.24
N ALA A 152 -8.12 -0.86 3.29
CA ALA A 152 -7.36 0.35 3.16
C ALA A 152 -5.93 0.09 3.63
N CYS A 153 -4.94 0.52 2.88
CA CYS A 153 -3.54 0.47 3.30
C CYS A 153 -2.90 1.86 3.23
N SER A 154 -1.83 2.04 3.99
CA SER A 154 -1.01 3.24 3.93
C SER A 154 0.39 2.97 4.46
N ARG A 155 1.40 3.57 3.83
CA ARG A 155 2.82 3.42 4.17
C ARG A 155 3.48 4.78 4.40
N ALA A 156 4.11 4.97 5.56
CA ALA A 156 5.00 6.11 5.87
C ALA A 156 4.40 7.53 5.72
N VAL A 157 3.08 7.70 5.85
CA VAL A 157 2.41 9.00 5.63
C VAL A 157 2.34 9.84 6.92
N ALA A 158 1.98 9.23 8.06
CA ALA A 158 1.74 9.94 9.31
C ALA A 158 1.81 9.01 10.54
N ARG A 159 1.60 9.56 11.74
CA ARG A 159 1.43 8.79 12.98
C ARG A 159 0.17 7.94 12.91
N MET A 160 0.13 6.87 13.71
CA MET A 160 -0.91 5.84 13.68
C MET A 160 -2.32 6.38 13.91
N ASN A 161 -2.50 7.33 14.84
CA ASN A 161 -3.79 7.96 15.10
C ASN A 161 -4.33 8.77 13.90
N VAL A 162 -3.44 9.45 13.18
CA VAL A 162 -3.80 10.22 11.96
C VAL A 162 -4.12 9.28 10.81
N LEU A 163 -3.29 8.23 10.60
CA LEU A 163 -3.55 7.22 9.58
C LEU A 163 -4.89 6.50 9.82
N ALA A 164 -5.20 6.17 11.07
CA ALA A 164 -6.48 5.58 11.42
C ALA A 164 -7.65 6.47 10.99
N GLU A 165 -7.55 7.80 11.20
CA GLU A 165 -8.58 8.75 10.82
C GLU A 165 -8.74 8.88 9.29
N TYR A 166 -7.64 8.75 8.53
CA TYR A 166 -7.68 8.83 7.07
C TYR A 166 -8.21 7.55 6.42
N CYS A 167 -7.88 6.39 6.99
CA CYS A 167 -8.10 5.09 6.34
C CYS A 167 -9.37 4.39 6.83
N ILE A 168 -9.65 4.36 8.15
CA ILE A 168 -10.79 3.60 8.69
C ILE A 168 -12.15 4.05 8.13
N PRO A 169 -12.41 5.35 7.88
CA PRO A 169 -13.68 5.78 7.27
C PRO A 169 -13.93 5.24 5.86
N LEU A 170 -12.87 4.81 5.15
CA LEU A 170 -12.95 4.25 3.81
C LEU A 170 -13.26 2.75 3.81
N VAL A 171 -12.94 2.07 4.92
CA VAL A 171 -13.08 0.61 5.06
C VAL A 171 -14.54 0.24 5.34
N LYS A 172 -15.07 -0.73 4.60
CA LYS A 172 -16.39 -1.31 4.87
C LYS A 172 -16.41 -2.10 6.18
N LYS A 173 -17.57 -2.25 6.79
CA LYS A 173 -17.72 -3.11 7.98
C LYS A 173 -17.30 -4.55 7.65
N GLY A 174 -16.43 -5.12 8.48
CA GLY A 174 -15.80 -6.42 8.27
C GLY A 174 -14.51 -6.38 7.44
N GLY A 175 -14.16 -5.24 6.86
CA GLY A 175 -12.90 -5.02 6.17
C GLY A 175 -11.78 -4.57 7.10
N TYR A 176 -10.60 -4.28 6.54
CA TYR A 176 -9.39 -4.00 7.31
C TYR A 176 -8.71 -2.70 6.89
N PHE A 177 -8.20 -1.97 7.88
CA PHE A 177 -7.12 -1.01 7.65
C PHE A 177 -5.78 -1.66 8.02
N ILE A 178 -4.81 -1.62 7.11
CA ILE A 178 -3.47 -2.17 7.29
C ILE A 178 -2.43 -1.05 7.16
N ALA A 179 -1.74 -0.74 8.27
CA ALA A 179 -0.68 0.25 8.30
C ALA A 179 0.69 -0.41 8.20
N TYR A 180 1.50 0.04 7.24
CA TYR A 180 2.91 -0.31 7.11
C TYR A 180 3.74 0.61 7.98
N LYS A 181 4.47 0.04 8.94
CA LYS A 181 5.28 0.79 9.89
C LYS A 181 6.71 0.25 9.97
N ALA A 182 7.63 1.15 10.35
CA ALA A 182 8.95 0.75 10.78
C ALA A 182 8.92 0.23 12.24
N GLU A 183 10.03 -0.21 12.76
CA GLU A 183 10.16 -0.91 14.04
C GLU A 183 9.60 -0.16 15.29
N ARG A 184 9.63 1.18 15.30
CA ARG A 184 9.26 2.00 16.49
C ARG A 184 7.77 2.30 16.61
N ILE A 185 6.91 1.30 16.48
CA ILE A 185 5.46 1.52 16.58
C ILE A 185 4.95 1.61 18.03
N LYS A 186 5.68 1.09 19.00
CA LYS A 186 5.22 0.98 20.40
C LYS A 186 4.74 2.32 21.00
N GLU A 187 5.43 3.41 20.65
CA GLU A 187 5.10 4.75 21.13
C GLU A 187 3.78 5.30 20.53
N GLU A 188 3.40 4.84 19.35
CA GLU A 188 2.19 5.30 18.65
C GLU A 188 0.96 4.40 18.92
N MET A 189 1.17 3.18 19.44
CA MET A 189 0.10 2.18 19.53
C MET A 189 -1.02 2.55 20.49
N ALA A 190 -0.71 3.21 21.60
CA ALA A 190 -1.74 3.60 22.57
C ALA A 190 -2.72 4.60 21.95
N GLU A 191 -2.20 5.64 21.28
CA GLU A 191 -3.00 6.64 20.57
C GLU A 191 -3.72 6.03 19.37
N GLY A 192 -3.02 5.14 18.62
CA GLY A 192 -3.60 4.43 17.47
C GLY A 192 -4.77 3.54 17.86
N LYS A 193 -4.68 2.77 18.95
CA LYS A 193 -5.79 1.95 19.46
C LYS A 193 -6.99 2.80 19.88
N LYS A 194 -6.73 3.92 20.58
CA LYS A 194 -7.79 4.86 20.98
C LYS A 194 -8.49 5.46 19.78
N ALA A 195 -7.73 5.92 18.78
CA ALA A 195 -8.28 6.45 17.52
C ALA A 195 -9.10 5.40 16.77
N ALA A 196 -8.58 4.18 16.62
CA ALA A 196 -9.30 3.08 15.98
C ALA A 196 -10.65 2.82 16.63
N GLY A 197 -10.71 2.76 17.96
CA GLY A 197 -11.97 2.57 18.70
C GLY A 197 -13.00 3.68 18.48
N ILE A 198 -12.56 4.94 18.41
CA ILE A 198 -13.45 6.09 18.11
C ILE A 198 -13.98 6.00 16.68
N LEU A 199 -13.19 5.48 15.75
CA LEU A 199 -13.51 5.37 14.32
C LEU A 199 -14.31 4.11 13.96
N GLY A 200 -14.61 3.26 14.95
CA GLY A 200 -15.36 2.02 14.75
C GLY A 200 -14.51 0.81 14.41
N GLY A 201 -13.21 0.88 14.66
CA GLY A 201 -12.27 -0.22 14.43
C GLY A 201 -11.66 -0.77 15.71
N ARG A 202 -11.05 -1.95 15.62
CA ARG A 202 -10.29 -2.62 16.69
C ARG A 202 -8.96 -3.14 16.12
N VAL A 203 -7.86 -2.87 16.81
CA VAL A 203 -6.59 -3.51 16.46
C VAL A 203 -6.74 -5.01 16.66
N GLU A 204 -6.63 -5.75 15.57
CA GLU A 204 -6.78 -7.20 15.57
C GLU A 204 -5.44 -7.90 15.67
N GLN A 205 -4.48 -7.45 14.87
CA GLN A 205 -3.17 -8.07 14.82
C GLN A 205 -2.07 -7.03 14.61
N VAL A 206 -0.92 -7.29 15.21
CA VAL A 206 0.34 -6.56 14.97
C VAL A 206 1.40 -7.61 14.72
N ILE A 207 1.97 -7.64 13.52
CA ILE A 207 3.06 -8.54 13.18
C ILE A 207 4.33 -7.74 12.93
N SER A 208 5.42 -8.18 13.56
CA SER A 208 6.76 -7.66 13.32
C SER A 208 7.62 -8.78 12.75
N PHE A 209 8.32 -8.52 11.65
CA PHE A 209 9.10 -9.51 10.92
C PHE A 209 10.26 -8.85 10.20
N GLN A 210 11.21 -9.66 9.75
CA GLN A 210 12.23 -9.23 8.81
C GLN A 210 11.78 -9.53 7.38
N LEU A 211 12.02 -8.61 6.46
CA LEU A 211 11.80 -8.88 5.05
C LEU A 211 12.68 -10.07 4.63
N PRO A 212 12.15 -11.05 3.89
CA PRO A 212 12.88 -12.25 3.51
C PRO A 212 14.27 -11.98 2.93
N GLY A 213 15.29 -12.66 3.47
CA GLY A 213 16.66 -12.53 3.01
C GLY A 213 17.34 -11.20 3.30
N THR A 214 16.83 -10.42 4.28
CA THR A 214 17.37 -9.13 4.70
C THR A 214 17.38 -8.98 6.21
N ASP A 215 18.00 -7.92 6.71
CA ASP A 215 17.96 -7.46 8.12
C ASP A 215 16.95 -6.31 8.34
N TYR A 216 16.11 -5.98 7.33
CA TYR A 216 15.12 -4.92 7.44
C TYR A 216 13.89 -5.37 8.24
N ASN A 217 13.71 -4.78 9.42
CA ASN A 217 12.54 -5.00 10.25
C ASN A 217 11.33 -4.20 9.77
N ARG A 218 10.18 -4.84 9.75
CA ARG A 218 8.89 -4.25 9.40
C ARG A 218 7.83 -4.62 10.40
N THR A 219 6.85 -3.75 10.54
CA THR A 219 5.65 -4.00 11.33
C THR A 219 4.42 -3.68 10.51
N LEU A 220 3.49 -4.61 10.45
CA LEU A 220 2.15 -4.40 9.92
C LEU A 220 1.16 -4.37 11.07
N VAL A 221 0.26 -3.38 11.06
CA VAL A 221 -0.84 -3.25 12.02
C VAL A 221 -2.13 -3.43 11.29
N GLN A 222 -2.90 -4.45 11.67
CA GLN A 222 -4.21 -4.74 11.13
C GLN A 222 -5.29 -4.26 12.09
N ILE A 223 -6.20 -3.45 11.58
CA ILE A 223 -7.38 -2.93 12.30
C ILE A 223 -8.63 -3.43 11.60
N LEU A 224 -9.42 -4.25 12.29
CA LEU A 224 -10.72 -4.69 11.83
C LEU A 224 -11.73 -3.55 11.97
N LYS A 225 -12.52 -3.29 10.93
CA LYS A 225 -13.67 -2.37 10.97
C LYS A 225 -14.90 -3.10 11.51
N GLU A 226 -15.27 -2.81 12.76
CA GLU A 226 -16.41 -3.45 13.43
C GLU A 226 -17.72 -2.65 13.31
N LYS A 227 -17.62 -1.30 13.30
CA LYS A 227 -18.76 -0.41 13.37
C LYS A 227 -18.64 0.71 12.33
N HIS A 228 -19.76 1.32 11.97
CA HIS A 228 -19.76 2.52 11.13
C HIS A 228 -18.99 3.66 11.79
N THR A 229 -18.23 4.38 10.97
CA THR A 229 -17.53 5.58 11.44
C THR A 229 -18.49 6.78 11.46
N SER A 230 -18.53 7.52 12.55
CA SER A 230 -19.32 8.73 12.65
C SER A 230 -19.00 9.72 11.52
N GLY A 231 -20.02 10.40 10.97
CA GLY A 231 -19.88 11.44 9.94
C GLY A 231 -19.02 12.64 10.35
N LYS A 232 -18.62 12.74 11.64
CA LYS A 232 -17.64 13.73 12.12
C LYS A 232 -16.23 13.47 11.55
N TYR A 233 -15.93 12.21 11.17
CA TYR A 233 -14.61 11.78 10.70
C TYR A 233 -14.65 11.37 9.22
N PRO A 234 -13.51 11.56 8.51
CA PRO A 234 -12.34 12.28 8.96
C PRO A 234 -12.61 13.76 9.20
N ARG A 235 -11.89 14.39 10.13
CA ARG A 235 -11.96 15.84 10.35
C ARG A 235 -11.33 16.58 9.16
N LYS A 236 -11.71 17.83 8.95
CA LYS A 236 -11.02 18.67 7.96
C LYS A 236 -9.58 18.96 8.42
N ALA A 237 -8.68 19.18 7.46
CA ALA A 237 -7.30 19.54 7.74
C ALA A 237 -7.21 20.72 8.74
N GLY A 238 -6.31 20.60 9.72
CA GLY A 238 -6.06 21.65 10.72
C GLY A 238 -7.07 21.74 11.89
N ARG A 239 -7.89 20.71 12.09
CA ARG A 239 -8.84 20.62 13.23
C ARG A 239 -8.58 19.44 14.13
#